data_b5753361e6def7275f1443b4a4188bfa
#
_entry.id   b5753361e6def7275f1443b4a4188bfa
#
_cell.length_a   1.000
_cell.length_b   1.000
_cell.length_c   1.000
_cell.angle_alpha   90.00
_cell.angle_beta   90.00
_cell.angle_gamma   90.00
#
_symmetry.space_group_name_H-M   'P 1'
#
loop_
_entity.id
_entity.type
_entity.pdbx_description
1 polymer ?
#
loop_
_entity_poly.entity_id
_entity_poly.type
_entity_poly.pdbx_seq_one_letter_code
_entity_poly.pdbx_strand_id
1 'polypeptide(L)'
;ESGGFIDKVEAAHKLGIAVYAVRRPPMPAGFVAVTGRHGFRKQIERFVPGFFPLRSGYTTGSCATAAAKAAVMALLTGEEQSEVSYALPDGEVMTLPIAETHLGEREATAAVIKDAGDDPDVTNGCKICATVALRDGGGEGIRFLQGEGVGRVTLPGLGLEIGGPAINRTPREM
;
A
#
# COMPACT_ATOMS: atom_id res chain seq x y z
N GLU A 1 7.98 -15.51 6.65
CA GLU A 1 9.06 -16.50 6.52
C GLU A 1 9.11 -17.05 5.10
N SER A 2 10.07 -16.59 4.33
CA SER A 2 10.38 -17.14 3.02
C SER A 2 11.13 -18.46 3.19
N GLY A 3 10.55 -19.60 2.91
CA GLY A 3 11.25 -20.87 2.96
C GLY A 3 10.41 -22.13 3.13
N GLY A 4 9.10 -22.03 2.92
CA GLY A 4 8.23 -23.22 2.98
C GLY A 4 8.23 -23.92 4.33
N PHE A 5 8.38 -23.17 5.45
CA PHE A 5 8.35 -23.75 6.79
C PHE A 5 7.02 -24.43 7.09
N ILE A 6 5.90 -23.78 6.71
CA ILE A 6 4.56 -24.33 6.91
C ILE A 6 4.41 -25.63 6.12
N ASP A 7 4.80 -25.63 4.84
CA ASP A 7 4.71 -26.82 3.98
C ASP A 7 5.52 -28.00 4.55
N LYS A 8 6.70 -27.72 5.13
CA LYS A 8 7.53 -28.74 5.79
C LYS A 8 6.90 -29.30 7.05
N VAL A 9 6.27 -28.43 7.86
CA VAL A 9 5.54 -28.85 9.07
C VAL A 9 4.32 -29.69 8.70
N GLU A 10 3.55 -29.28 7.70
CA GLU A 10 2.41 -30.04 7.23
C GLU A 10 2.79 -31.42 6.65
N ALA A 11 3.86 -31.47 5.84
CA ALA A 11 4.35 -32.72 5.30
C ALA A 11 4.83 -33.67 6.41
N ALA A 12 5.56 -33.16 7.39
CA ALA A 12 6.00 -33.94 8.54
C ALA A 12 4.81 -34.45 9.38
N HIS A 13 3.81 -33.60 9.60
CA HIS A 13 2.60 -33.97 10.35
C HIS A 13 1.80 -35.08 9.62
N LYS A 14 1.68 -35.02 8.29
CA LYS A 14 1.04 -36.07 7.48
C LYS A 14 1.76 -37.40 7.57
N LEU A 15 3.07 -37.39 7.80
CA LEU A 15 3.91 -38.60 7.92
C LEU A 15 4.14 -39.05 9.38
N GLY A 16 3.50 -38.41 10.37
CA GLY A 16 3.67 -38.70 11.77
C GLY A 16 5.07 -38.39 12.32
N ILE A 17 5.83 -37.52 11.66
CA ILE A 17 7.17 -37.11 12.04
C ILE A 17 7.11 -35.94 13.02
N ALA A 18 7.77 -36.05 14.18
CA ALA A 18 7.88 -34.94 15.13
C ALA A 18 8.78 -33.84 14.58
N VAL A 19 8.27 -32.60 14.63
CA VAL A 19 9.00 -31.39 14.17
C VAL A 19 9.43 -30.58 15.37
N TYR A 20 10.73 -30.34 15.50
CA TYR A 20 11.31 -29.44 16.48
C TYR A 20 11.76 -28.16 15.79
N ALA A 21 11.17 -27.03 16.16
CA ALA A 21 11.55 -25.73 15.65
C ALA A 21 12.19 -24.87 16.74
N VAL A 22 13.39 -24.37 16.48
CA VAL A 22 14.03 -23.41 17.37
C VAL A 22 13.50 -22.01 17.06
N ARG A 23 12.86 -21.40 18.05
CA ARG A 23 12.36 -20.03 17.91
C ARG A 23 13.55 -19.07 17.79
N ARG A 24 13.49 -18.19 16.80
CA ARG A 24 14.47 -17.10 16.69
C ARG A 24 14.43 -16.25 17.98
N PRO A 25 15.59 -15.95 18.60
CA PRO A 25 15.61 -15.11 19.78
C PRO A 25 15.01 -13.72 19.46
N PRO A 26 14.42 -13.06 20.46
CA PRO A 26 13.95 -11.69 20.30
C PRO A 26 15.12 -10.78 19.91
N MET A 27 14.83 -9.75 19.15
CA MET A 27 15.85 -8.77 18.75
C MET A 27 16.37 -8.05 20.00
N PRO A 28 17.70 -7.89 20.16
CA PRO A 28 18.27 -7.19 21.31
C PRO A 28 17.75 -5.74 21.37
N ALA A 29 17.66 -5.20 22.60
CA ALA A 29 17.31 -3.79 22.77
C ALA A 29 18.31 -2.88 22.07
N GLY A 30 17.81 -1.83 21.44
CA GLY A 30 18.62 -0.86 20.67
C GLY A 30 18.83 -1.19 19.19
N PHE A 31 18.37 -2.39 18.74
CA PHE A 31 18.35 -2.70 17.32
C PHE A 31 17.02 -2.29 16.70
N VAL A 32 17.06 -1.75 15.50
CA VAL A 32 15.88 -1.41 14.71
C VAL A 32 15.80 -2.39 13.55
N ALA A 33 14.69 -3.14 13.49
CA ALA A 33 14.41 -3.96 12.30
C ALA A 33 14.01 -3.06 11.15
N VAL A 34 14.63 -3.28 10.01
CA VAL A 34 14.26 -2.60 8.76
C VAL A 34 13.93 -3.65 7.72
N THR A 35 12.89 -3.36 6.93
CA THR A 35 12.47 -4.23 5.84
C THR A 35 12.55 -3.42 4.56
N GLY A 36 13.22 -4.01 3.56
CA GLY A 36 13.36 -3.41 2.25
C GLY A 36 14.26 -2.18 2.17
N ARG A 37 14.48 -1.73 0.94
CA ARG A 37 15.36 -0.61 0.62
C ARG A 37 14.82 0.72 1.19
N HIS A 38 13.51 0.92 1.11
CA HIS A 38 12.86 2.13 1.60
C HIS A 38 12.96 2.25 3.13
N GLY A 39 12.67 1.17 3.86
CA GLY A 39 12.80 1.14 5.33
C GLY A 39 14.22 1.41 5.79
N PHE A 40 15.22 0.81 5.12
CA PHE A 40 16.63 1.07 5.38
C PHE A 40 16.99 2.54 5.16
N ARG A 41 16.59 3.12 4.02
CA ARG A 41 16.84 4.53 3.70
C ARG A 41 16.22 5.47 4.73
N LYS A 42 14.98 5.23 5.13
CA LYS A 42 14.26 6.01 6.16
C LYS A 42 15.00 6.00 7.51
N GLN A 43 15.54 4.85 7.92
CA GLN A 43 16.29 4.77 9.17
C GLN A 43 17.66 5.48 9.08
N ILE A 44 18.38 5.33 7.98
CA ILE A 44 19.64 6.06 7.79
C ILE A 44 19.39 7.58 7.83
N GLU A 45 18.38 8.09 7.12
CA GLU A 45 18.04 9.52 7.11
C GLU A 45 17.65 10.03 8.49
N ARG A 46 17.01 9.20 9.33
CA ARG A 46 16.70 9.52 10.72
C ARG A 46 17.94 9.68 11.60
N PHE A 47 18.96 8.82 11.42
CA PHE A 47 20.19 8.85 12.24
C PHE A 47 21.25 9.78 11.70
N VAL A 48 21.28 9.97 10.38
CA VAL A 48 22.24 10.82 9.68
C VAL A 48 21.48 11.65 8.64
N PRO A 49 20.80 12.72 9.07
CA PRO A 49 20.07 13.61 8.16
C PRO A 49 20.98 14.13 7.04
N GLY A 50 20.51 14.08 5.79
CA GLY A 50 21.27 14.49 4.61
C GLY A 50 22.32 13.47 4.13
N PHE A 51 22.31 12.25 4.66
CA PHE A 51 23.20 11.18 4.18
C PHE A 51 22.94 10.85 2.69
N PHE A 52 21.70 10.86 2.28
CA PHE A 52 21.34 10.66 0.89
C PHE A 52 21.22 12.02 0.18
N PRO A 53 21.72 12.14 -1.05
CA PRO A 53 21.68 13.41 -1.78
C PRO A 53 20.26 13.86 -2.13
N LEU A 54 19.29 12.91 -2.19
CA LEU A 54 17.90 13.17 -2.50
C LEU A 54 16.99 12.41 -1.51
N ARG A 55 15.93 13.08 -1.04
CA ARG A 55 14.88 12.49 -0.23
C ARG A 55 13.86 11.79 -1.12
N SER A 56 13.64 10.51 -0.90
CA SER A 56 12.59 9.74 -1.60
C SER A 56 11.20 10.11 -1.08
N GLY A 57 10.25 10.24 -2.00
CA GLY A 57 8.84 10.45 -1.71
C GLY A 57 7.95 9.30 -2.18
N TYR A 58 6.65 9.54 -2.16
CA TYR A 58 5.63 8.58 -2.58
C TYR A 58 5.07 8.94 -3.96
N THR A 59 4.79 7.93 -4.76
CA THR A 59 4.08 8.14 -6.02
C THR A 59 2.59 8.39 -5.77
N THR A 60 1.90 9.02 -6.71
CA THR A 60 0.44 9.20 -6.65
C THR A 60 -0.28 7.83 -6.56
N GLY A 61 0.24 6.82 -7.28
CA GLY A 61 -0.28 5.44 -7.21
C GLY A 61 -0.17 4.84 -5.82
N SER A 62 0.99 4.99 -5.17
CA SER A 62 1.22 4.55 -3.79
C SER A 62 0.25 5.20 -2.79
N CYS A 63 0.04 6.52 -2.92
CA CYS A 63 -0.92 7.23 -2.08
C CYS A 63 -2.36 6.77 -2.32
N ALA A 64 -2.75 6.57 -3.58
CA ALA A 64 -4.08 6.07 -3.94
C ALA A 64 -4.33 4.66 -3.42
N THR A 65 -3.33 3.76 -3.48
CA THR A 65 -3.41 2.41 -2.92
C THR A 65 -3.59 2.44 -1.40
N ALA A 66 -2.82 3.27 -0.69
CA ALA A 66 -2.98 3.42 0.75
C ALA A 66 -4.36 3.97 1.12
N ALA A 67 -4.84 5.01 0.43
CA ALA A 67 -6.16 5.57 0.63
C ALA A 67 -7.27 4.53 0.35
N ALA A 68 -7.17 3.78 -0.76
CA ALA A 68 -8.14 2.74 -1.09
C ALA A 68 -8.17 1.64 -0.02
N LYS A 69 -7.00 1.18 0.44
CA LYS A 69 -6.91 0.18 1.51
C LYS A 69 -7.54 0.67 2.81
N ALA A 70 -7.24 1.91 3.22
CA ALA A 70 -7.83 2.50 4.42
C ALA A 70 -9.36 2.60 4.31
N ALA A 71 -9.87 3.04 3.15
CA ALA A 71 -11.31 3.13 2.90
C ALA A 71 -11.99 1.74 2.95
N VAL A 72 -11.37 0.70 2.35
CA VAL A 72 -11.87 -0.69 2.44
C VAL A 72 -11.90 -1.17 3.89
N MET A 73 -10.81 -0.95 4.64
CA MET A 73 -10.74 -1.36 6.04
C MET A 73 -11.82 -0.66 6.87
N ALA A 74 -11.96 0.66 6.73
CA ALA A 74 -13.00 1.41 7.44
C ALA A 74 -14.41 0.91 7.09
N LEU A 75 -14.68 0.65 5.81
CA LEU A 75 -15.99 0.15 5.35
C LEU A 75 -16.33 -1.24 5.89
N LEU A 76 -15.33 -2.12 6.03
CA LEU A 76 -15.53 -3.49 6.50
C LEU A 76 -15.51 -3.64 8.02
N THR A 77 -14.75 -2.82 8.73
CA THR A 77 -14.58 -2.94 10.19
C THR A 77 -15.32 -1.88 10.98
N GLY A 78 -15.72 -0.78 10.35
CA GLY A 78 -16.27 0.41 11.02
C GLY A 78 -15.21 1.26 11.73
N GLU A 79 -13.93 0.95 11.57
CA GLU A 79 -12.83 1.62 12.28
C GLU A 79 -11.92 2.38 11.29
N GLU A 80 -11.63 3.64 11.63
CA GLU A 80 -10.68 4.46 10.89
C GLU A 80 -9.24 4.01 11.16
N GLN A 81 -8.41 4.06 10.12
CA GLN A 81 -6.99 3.73 10.20
C GLN A 81 -6.15 5.00 10.22
N SER A 82 -5.20 5.12 11.15
CA SER A 82 -4.24 6.22 11.17
C SER A 82 -3.09 6.03 10.19
N GLU A 83 -2.78 4.79 9.87
CA GLU A 83 -1.78 4.38 8.87
C GLU A 83 -2.15 3.03 8.26
N VAL A 84 -1.67 2.77 7.07
CA VAL A 84 -1.83 1.46 6.42
C VAL A 84 -0.52 1.01 5.80
N SER A 85 -0.28 -0.31 5.85
CA SER A 85 0.85 -0.97 5.19
C SER A 85 0.36 -1.83 4.03
N TYR A 86 1.09 -1.82 2.91
CA TYR A 86 0.81 -2.65 1.74
C TYR A 86 2.11 -3.01 1.03
N ALA A 87 2.09 -4.08 0.23
CA ALA A 87 3.24 -4.50 -0.56
C ALA A 87 3.29 -3.77 -1.90
N LEU A 88 4.47 -3.29 -2.26
CA LEU A 88 4.78 -2.82 -3.61
C LEU A 88 4.97 -4.03 -4.55
N PRO A 89 4.94 -3.83 -5.89
CA PRO A 89 5.12 -4.91 -6.86
C PRO A 89 6.44 -5.69 -6.73
N ASP A 90 7.47 -5.09 -6.17
CA ASP A 90 8.76 -5.72 -5.87
C ASP A 90 8.78 -6.47 -4.54
N GLY A 91 7.65 -6.49 -3.81
CA GLY A 91 7.50 -7.15 -2.51
C GLY A 91 7.94 -6.31 -1.32
N GLU A 92 8.43 -5.10 -1.53
CA GLU A 92 8.74 -4.18 -0.43
C GLU A 92 7.45 -3.71 0.26
N VAL A 93 7.44 -3.70 1.59
CA VAL A 93 6.29 -3.21 2.37
C VAL A 93 6.44 -1.72 2.62
N MET A 94 5.44 -0.97 2.19
CA MET A 94 5.35 0.47 2.41
C MET A 94 4.24 0.78 3.42
N THR A 95 4.48 1.73 4.33
CA THR A 95 3.50 2.23 5.29
C THR A 95 3.30 3.72 5.10
N LEU A 96 2.05 4.13 4.88
CA LEU A 96 1.68 5.53 4.71
C LEU A 96 0.68 5.97 5.78
N PRO A 97 0.83 7.20 6.30
CA PRO A 97 -0.18 7.79 7.17
C PRO A 97 -1.44 8.15 6.38
N ILE A 98 -2.59 7.97 7.00
CA ILE A 98 -3.89 8.38 6.49
C ILE A 98 -4.23 9.75 7.09
N ALA A 99 -4.52 10.71 6.23
CA ALA A 99 -4.79 12.08 6.66
C ALA A 99 -6.21 12.26 7.17
N GLU A 100 -7.17 11.56 6.55
CA GLU A 100 -8.58 11.58 6.94
C GLU A 100 -9.31 10.36 6.41
N THR A 101 -10.40 10.01 7.07
CA THR A 101 -11.33 8.96 6.65
C THR A 101 -12.76 9.46 6.86
N HIS A 102 -13.63 9.20 5.90
CA HIS A 102 -15.07 9.44 5.99
C HIS A 102 -15.80 8.15 5.73
N LEU A 103 -16.51 7.66 6.73
CA LEU A 103 -17.27 6.42 6.68
C LEU A 103 -18.76 6.73 6.48
N GLY A 104 -19.35 6.22 5.41
CA GLY A 104 -20.79 6.20 5.14
C GLY A 104 -21.36 4.80 5.34
N GLU A 105 -22.65 4.62 5.07
CA GLU A 105 -23.32 3.32 5.23
C GLU A 105 -22.84 2.26 4.24
N ARG A 106 -22.53 2.64 3.01
CA ARG A 106 -22.18 1.72 1.91
C ARG A 106 -20.92 2.11 1.16
N GLU A 107 -20.30 3.18 1.57
CA GLU A 107 -19.06 3.69 1.00
C GLU A 107 -18.16 4.28 2.08
N ALA A 108 -16.88 4.30 1.81
CA ALA A 108 -15.92 5.03 2.63
C ALA A 108 -14.93 5.76 1.72
N THR A 109 -14.48 6.91 2.17
CA THR A 109 -13.44 7.68 1.51
C THR A 109 -12.29 7.86 2.48
N ALA A 110 -11.07 7.60 2.04
CA ALA A 110 -9.88 7.96 2.80
C ALA A 110 -8.92 8.77 1.93
N ALA A 111 -8.00 9.49 2.57
CA ALA A 111 -7.07 10.38 1.91
C ALA A 111 -5.66 10.29 2.49
N VAL A 112 -4.68 10.47 1.61
CA VAL A 112 -3.25 10.60 1.93
C VAL A 112 -2.76 11.94 1.39
N ILE A 113 -1.99 12.68 2.19
CA ILE A 113 -1.27 13.85 1.68
C ILE A 113 0.02 13.34 1.04
N LYS A 114 0.14 13.57 -0.27
CA LYS A 114 1.32 13.12 -1.01
C LYS A 114 2.55 13.93 -0.62
N ASP A 115 3.60 13.23 -0.22
CA ASP A 115 4.94 13.75 -0.09
C ASP A 115 5.80 13.15 -1.23
N ALA A 116 6.17 13.98 -2.20
CA ALA A 116 6.98 13.56 -3.33
C ALA A 116 8.49 13.53 -3.02
N GLY A 117 8.89 13.86 -1.80
CA GLY A 117 10.32 14.01 -1.48
C GLY A 117 10.92 15.21 -2.19
N ASP A 118 12.07 15.01 -2.78
CA ASP A 118 12.77 16.05 -3.56
C ASP A 118 12.44 15.99 -5.07
N ASP A 119 11.50 15.10 -5.46
CA ASP A 119 11.02 15.06 -6.85
C ASP A 119 10.14 16.28 -7.13
N PRO A 120 10.39 17.05 -8.22
CA PRO A 120 9.60 18.19 -8.62
C PRO A 120 8.23 17.79 -9.20
N ASP A 121 7.47 16.99 -8.47
CA ASP A 121 6.16 16.50 -8.85
C ASP A 121 5.08 17.55 -8.52
N VAL A 122 4.29 17.91 -9.54
CA VAL A 122 3.19 18.90 -9.42
C VAL A 122 2.10 18.47 -8.44
N THR A 123 2.03 17.18 -8.10
CA THR A 123 1.10 16.63 -7.12
C THR A 123 1.68 16.56 -5.70
N ASN A 124 2.87 17.11 -5.47
CA ASN A 124 3.43 17.21 -4.12
C ASN A 124 2.52 18.06 -3.21
N GLY A 125 2.22 17.56 -2.01
CA GLY A 125 1.29 18.21 -1.08
C GLY A 125 -0.21 18.04 -1.43
N CYS A 126 -0.55 17.47 -2.58
CA CYS A 126 -1.94 17.21 -2.92
C CYS A 126 -2.55 16.11 -2.04
N LYS A 127 -3.83 16.29 -1.72
CA LYS A 127 -4.65 15.27 -1.08
C LYS A 127 -5.07 14.24 -2.14
N ILE A 128 -4.60 13.00 -2.00
CA ILE A 128 -4.95 11.89 -2.87
C ILE A 128 -6.03 11.07 -2.17
N CYS A 129 -7.24 11.12 -2.72
CA CYS A 129 -8.42 10.49 -2.16
C CYS A 129 -8.78 9.21 -2.92
N ALA A 130 -9.32 8.23 -2.20
CA ALA A 130 -9.97 7.05 -2.77
C ALA A 130 -11.30 6.81 -2.07
N THR A 131 -12.36 6.71 -2.85
CA THR A 131 -13.70 6.31 -2.38
C THR A 131 -13.95 4.87 -2.80
N VAL A 132 -14.32 4.03 -1.86
CA VAL A 132 -14.69 2.64 -2.09
C VAL A 132 -16.15 2.46 -1.70
N ALA A 133 -16.94 1.86 -2.60
CA ALA A 133 -18.34 1.57 -2.36
C ALA A 133 -18.64 0.10 -2.62
N LEU A 134 -19.53 -0.49 -1.80
CA LEU A 134 -20.06 -1.83 -2.01
C LEU A 134 -21.09 -1.79 -3.13
N ARG A 135 -20.92 -2.69 -4.10
CA ARG A 135 -21.78 -2.81 -5.26
C ARG A 135 -22.87 -3.87 -5.04
N ASP A 136 -24.11 -3.53 -5.37
CA ASP A 136 -25.20 -4.51 -5.43
C ASP A 136 -25.08 -5.42 -6.64
N GLY A 137 -25.61 -6.63 -6.54
CA GLY A 137 -25.77 -7.53 -7.67
C GLY A 137 -24.69 -8.58 -7.90
N GLY A 138 -23.81 -8.83 -6.91
CA GLY A 138 -22.96 -10.04 -6.86
C GLY A 138 -21.97 -10.22 -8.02
N GLY A 139 -21.59 -9.18 -8.71
CA GLY A 139 -20.52 -9.24 -9.72
C GLY A 139 -19.16 -9.33 -9.08
N GLU A 140 -18.31 -10.23 -9.55
CA GLU A 140 -16.92 -10.33 -9.11
C GLU A 140 -16.05 -9.19 -9.64
N GLY A 141 -14.98 -8.88 -8.90
CA GLY A 141 -13.93 -7.94 -9.29
C GLY A 141 -14.17 -6.49 -8.89
N ILE A 142 -13.17 -5.67 -9.20
CA ILE A 142 -13.11 -4.24 -8.86
C ILE A 142 -13.38 -3.42 -10.10
N ARG A 143 -14.28 -2.44 -9.99
CA ARG A 143 -14.55 -1.45 -11.04
C ARG A 143 -13.90 -0.12 -10.64
N PHE A 144 -13.01 0.37 -11.48
CA PHE A 144 -12.38 1.67 -11.30
C PHE A 144 -13.21 2.77 -11.97
N LEU A 145 -13.50 3.81 -11.23
CA LEU A 145 -14.23 4.99 -11.69
C LEU A 145 -13.33 6.23 -11.64
N GLN A 146 -13.67 7.20 -12.46
CA GLN A 146 -12.98 8.49 -12.46
C GLN A 146 -13.44 9.32 -11.26
N GLY A 147 -12.50 9.68 -10.38
CA GLY A 147 -12.71 10.66 -9.33
C GLY A 147 -12.38 12.08 -9.77
N GLU A 148 -12.64 13.04 -8.90
CA GLU A 148 -12.25 14.44 -9.11
C GLU A 148 -10.73 14.54 -9.28
N GLY A 149 -10.26 15.38 -10.23
CA GLY A 149 -8.84 15.55 -10.54
C GLY A 149 -8.19 14.38 -11.30
N VAL A 150 -8.86 13.24 -11.45
CA VAL A 150 -8.35 12.12 -12.24
C VAL A 150 -8.60 12.37 -13.72
N GLY A 151 -7.54 12.29 -14.54
CA GLY A 151 -7.64 12.45 -15.99
C GLY A 151 -8.48 11.36 -16.66
N ARG A 152 -8.96 11.65 -17.86
CA ARG A 152 -9.61 10.69 -18.75
C ARG A 152 -8.68 10.35 -19.91
N VAL A 153 -8.64 9.10 -20.30
CA VAL A 153 -7.87 8.65 -21.47
C VAL A 153 -8.55 9.15 -22.74
N THR A 154 -7.88 10.02 -23.49
CA THR A 154 -8.41 10.60 -24.74
C THR A 154 -7.77 10.04 -26.00
N LEU A 155 -6.55 9.51 -25.89
CA LEU A 155 -5.76 9.00 -27.00
C LEU A 155 -5.18 7.61 -26.70
N PRO A 156 -4.92 6.78 -27.73
CA PRO A 156 -4.23 5.50 -27.55
C PRO A 156 -2.76 5.71 -27.13
N GLY A 157 -2.15 4.70 -26.51
CA GLY A 157 -0.71 4.71 -26.16
C GLY A 157 -0.41 4.43 -24.68
N LEU A 158 -1.41 4.59 -23.80
CA LEU A 158 -1.25 4.29 -22.37
C LEU A 158 -1.59 2.83 -22.01
N GLY A 159 -2.00 2.00 -22.98
CA GLY A 159 -2.51 0.65 -22.69
C GLY A 159 -3.80 0.63 -21.87
N LEU A 160 -4.52 1.75 -21.84
CA LEU A 160 -5.78 1.93 -21.12
C LEU A 160 -6.92 2.16 -22.13
N GLU A 161 -8.13 1.84 -21.72
CA GLU A 161 -9.34 2.06 -22.53
C GLU A 161 -9.60 3.55 -22.74
N ILE A 162 -9.84 3.96 -24.00
CA ILE A 162 -10.19 5.34 -24.34
C ILE A 162 -11.55 5.66 -23.71
N GLY A 163 -11.64 6.82 -23.07
CA GLY A 163 -12.82 7.26 -22.32
C GLY A 163 -12.84 6.79 -20.87
N GLY A 164 -11.98 5.86 -20.48
CA GLY A 164 -11.83 5.40 -19.11
C GLY A 164 -10.97 6.33 -18.22
N PRO A 165 -10.92 6.07 -16.90
CA PRO A 165 -10.06 6.81 -15.98
C PRO A 165 -8.59 6.56 -16.27
N ALA A 166 -7.78 7.63 -16.26
CA ALA A 166 -6.33 7.58 -16.50
C ALA A 166 -5.59 7.04 -15.25
N ILE A 167 -5.96 5.84 -14.80
CA ILE A 167 -5.31 5.12 -13.71
C ILE A 167 -4.49 3.99 -14.33
N ASN A 168 -3.18 4.06 -14.21
CA ASN A 168 -2.26 3.08 -14.77
C ASN A 168 -2.47 1.67 -14.19
N ARG A 169 -1.90 0.67 -14.86
CA ARG A 169 -2.04 -0.74 -14.47
C ARG A 169 -1.49 -1.00 -13.07
N THR A 170 -0.28 -0.53 -12.77
CA THR A 170 0.38 -0.77 -11.47
C THR A 170 -0.47 -0.35 -10.26
N PRO A 171 -1.01 0.89 -10.17
CA PRO A 171 -1.89 1.25 -9.06
C PRO A 171 -3.19 0.44 -8.98
N ARG A 172 -3.64 -0.18 -10.08
CA ARG A 172 -4.84 -1.03 -10.07
C ARG A 172 -4.55 -2.43 -9.52
N GLU A 173 -3.30 -2.89 -9.61
CA GLU A 173 -2.85 -4.22 -9.17
C GLU A 173 -2.28 -4.21 -7.74
N MET A 174 -1.93 -3.05 -7.21
CA MET A 174 -1.47 -2.86 -5.83
C MET A 174 -2.63 -2.85 -4.84
#